data_a7f237d7cc14d5646402501fa5557552
#
_entry.id   a7f237d7cc14d5646402501fa5557552
#
_cell.length_a   1.000
_cell.length_b   1.000
_cell.length_c   1.000
_cell.angle_alpha   90.00
_cell.angle_beta   90.00
_cell.angle_gamma   90.00
#
_symmetry.space_group_name_H-M   'P 1'
#
loop_
_entity.id
_entity.type
_entity.pdbx_description
1 polymer ?
#
loop_
_entity_poly.entity_id
_entity_poly.type
_entity_poly.pdbx_seq_one_letter_code
_entity_poly.pdbx_strand_id
1 'polypeptide(L)'
;MPQVDVETPAHQWRLRHEGGAGASALGERLRSAGYAPTKIVASAEPKATQTGSIIAERLRLPFATVDGLHEHDRRAAGFRSPDAFAASMRDLFAHPDAVVFGSESASAALARFATAVDQVVSEETSDVVVVSHGTVMSLFVASSARVDASELWAVLGLPSYVSLELPDHRIVEVVATI
;
A
#
# COMPACT_ATOMS: atom_id res chain seq x y z
N MET A 1 9.58 1.80 -8.52
CA MET A 1 10.06 2.82 -7.54
C MET A 1 9.47 4.18 -7.90
N PRO A 2 9.01 4.98 -6.92
CA PRO A 2 8.59 6.35 -7.18
C PRO A 2 9.78 7.24 -7.56
N GLN A 3 9.49 8.32 -8.28
CA GLN A 3 10.45 9.39 -8.52
C GLN A 3 10.49 10.29 -7.28
N VAL A 4 11.55 10.14 -6.50
CA VAL A 4 11.78 10.98 -5.32
C VAL A 4 12.22 12.36 -5.81
N ASP A 5 11.47 13.39 -5.41
CA ASP A 5 11.77 14.79 -5.63
C ASP A 5 11.62 15.50 -4.28
N VAL A 6 12.67 16.17 -3.83
CA VAL A 6 12.72 16.83 -2.52
C VAL A 6 11.84 18.07 -2.44
N GLU A 7 11.52 18.67 -3.59
CA GLU A 7 10.66 19.85 -3.68
C GLU A 7 9.18 19.48 -3.80
N THR A 8 8.90 18.24 -4.19
CA THR A 8 7.54 17.73 -4.37
C THR A 8 7.14 16.87 -3.17
N PRO A 9 5.99 17.11 -2.52
CA PRO A 9 5.49 16.27 -1.45
C PRO A 9 5.30 14.81 -1.89
N ALA A 10 5.66 13.85 -1.02
CA ALA A 10 5.69 12.42 -1.35
C ALA A 10 4.36 11.86 -1.87
N HIS A 11 3.21 12.43 -1.45
CA HIS A 11 1.89 12.02 -1.96
C HIS A 11 1.66 12.37 -3.43
N GLN A 12 2.46 13.26 -4.02
CA GLN A 12 2.39 13.66 -5.42
C GLN A 12 3.43 12.96 -6.30
N TRP A 13 4.31 12.14 -5.73
CA TRP A 13 5.33 11.43 -6.49
C TRP A 13 4.71 10.47 -7.50
N ARG A 14 5.33 10.41 -8.67
CA ARG A 14 4.98 9.51 -9.77
C ARG A 14 5.95 8.33 -9.85
N LEU A 15 5.57 7.30 -10.58
CA LEU A 15 6.50 6.22 -10.90
C LEU A 15 7.62 6.70 -11.82
N ARG A 16 8.83 6.17 -11.60
CA ARG A 16 9.89 6.15 -12.62
C ARG A 16 9.58 5.08 -13.66
N HIS A 17 10.37 5.08 -14.74
CA HIS A 17 10.27 4.05 -15.79
C HIS A 17 10.38 2.63 -15.20
N GLU A 18 11.38 2.40 -14.34
CA GLU A 18 11.58 1.11 -13.64
C GLU A 18 10.39 0.75 -12.74
N GLY A 19 9.74 1.74 -12.13
CA GLY A 19 8.52 1.54 -11.34
C GLY A 19 7.36 1.04 -12.20
N GLY A 20 7.23 1.55 -13.42
CA GLY A 20 6.24 1.06 -14.39
C GLY A 20 6.53 -0.38 -14.84
N ALA A 21 7.79 -0.71 -15.11
CA ALA A 21 8.21 -2.08 -15.43
C ALA A 21 7.91 -3.05 -14.27
N GLY A 22 8.21 -2.64 -13.02
CA GLY A 22 7.87 -3.41 -11.82
C GLY A 22 6.36 -3.63 -11.66
N ALA A 23 5.54 -2.61 -11.90
CA ALA A 23 4.07 -2.75 -11.86
C ALA A 23 3.57 -3.75 -12.91
N SER A 24 4.14 -3.74 -14.11
CA SER A 24 3.83 -4.72 -15.16
C SER A 24 4.23 -6.14 -14.74
N ALA A 25 5.43 -6.31 -14.15
CA ALA A 25 5.90 -7.60 -13.64
C ALA A 25 5.00 -8.11 -12.51
N LEU A 26 4.53 -7.23 -11.62
CA LEU A 26 3.56 -7.59 -10.58
C LEU A 26 2.25 -8.11 -11.19
N GLY A 27 1.70 -7.47 -12.22
CA GLY A 27 0.52 -7.97 -12.93
C GLY A 27 0.74 -9.39 -13.50
N GLU A 28 1.89 -9.67 -14.12
CA GLU A 28 2.24 -11.01 -14.59
C GLU A 28 2.39 -12.01 -13.43
N ARG A 29 2.99 -11.59 -12.33
CA ARG A 29 3.14 -12.45 -11.14
C ARG A 29 1.78 -12.86 -10.58
N LEU A 30 0.84 -11.91 -10.41
CA LEU A 30 -0.51 -12.19 -9.93
C LEU A 30 -1.23 -13.19 -10.83
N ARG A 31 -1.14 -13.02 -12.16
CA ARG A 31 -1.71 -13.96 -13.13
C ARG A 31 -1.09 -15.35 -13.02
N SER A 32 0.23 -15.46 -12.92
CA SER A 32 0.95 -16.74 -12.87
C SER A 32 0.80 -17.46 -11.53
N ALA A 33 0.48 -16.74 -10.46
CA ALA A 33 0.20 -17.29 -9.14
C ALA A 33 -1.20 -17.92 -9.03
N GLY A 34 -2.03 -17.79 -10.07
CA GLY A 34 -3.37 -18.37 -10.10
C GLY A 34 -4.44 -17.52 -9.43
N TYR A 35 -4.13 -16.27 -9.05
CA TYR A 35 -5.15 -15.33 -8.58
C TYR A 35 -6.08 -14.93 -9.73
N ALA A 36 -7.37 -14.79 -9.42
CA ALA A 36 -8.42 -14.46 -10.39
C ALA A 36 -9.17 -13.17 -9.98
N PRO A 37 -8.48 -12.05 -9.82
CA PRO A 37 -9.14 -10.81 -9.43
C PRO A 37 -10.13 -10.35 -10.51
N THR A 38 -11.22 -9.74 -10.08
CA THR A 38 -12.26 -9.20 -10.96
C THR A 38 -12.12 -7.70 -11.17
N LYS A 39 -11.44 -7.00 -10.27
CA LYS A 39 -11.12 -5.58 -10.39
C LYS A 39 -9.82 -5.21 -9.69
N ILE A 40 -9.29 -4.06 -10.07
CA ILE A 40 -8.16 -3.41 -9.42
C ILE A 40 -8.66 -2.09 -8.84
N VAL A 41 -8.42 -1.86 -7.55
CA VAL A 41 -8.64 -0.55 -6.91
C VAL A 41 -7.33 0.01 -6.40
N ALA A 42 -7.20 1.33 -6.36
CA ALA A 42 -5.98 1.98 -5.91
C ALA A 42 -6.25 3.22 -5.07
N SER A 43 -5.27 3.57 -4.24
CA SER A 43 -5.16 4.92 -3.68
C SER A 43 -5.14 5.96 -4.79
N ALA A 44 -5.73 7.14 -4.53
CA ALA A 44 -5.73 8.28 -5.45
C ALA A 44 -4.34 8.94 -5.61
N GLU A 45 -3.33 8.55 -4.81
CA GLU A 45 -1.97 9.08 -4.98
C GLU A 45 -1.36 8.62 -6.31
N PRO A 46 -0.70 9.51 -7.08
CA PRO A 46 -0.27 9.24 -8.45
C PRO A 46 0.54 7.94 -8.62
N LYS A 47 1.48 7.65 -7.72
CA LYS A 47 2.28 6.41 -7.76
C LYS A 47 1.43 5.14 -7.64
N ALA A 48 0.41 5.15 -6.79
CA ALA A 48 -0.52 4.02 -6.62
C ALA A 48 -1.50 3.92 -7.80
N THR A 49 -2.06 5.06 -8.24
CA THR A 49 -2.93 5.13 -9.41
C THR A 49 -2.22 4.60 -10.66
N GLN A 50 -0.98 5.01 -10.91
CA GLN A 50 -0.18 4.54 -12.04
C GLN A 50 0.11 3.03 -11.93
N THR A 51 0.48 2.55 -10.73
CA THR A 51 0.69 1.10 -10.50
C THR A 51 -0.59 0.32 -10.78
N GLY A 52 -1.72 0.72 -10.21
CA GLY A 52 -3.01 0.05 -10.39
C GLY A 52 -3.48 0.06 -11.84
N SER A 53 -3.34 1.17 -12.54
CA SER A 53 -3.69 1.29 -13.96
C SER A 53 -2.86 0.33 -14.83
N ILE A 54 -1.55 0.23 -14.60
CA ILE A 54 -0.67 -0.69 -15.34
C ILE A 54 -1.05 -2.15 -15.09
N ILE A 55 -1.34 -2.52 -13.82
CA ILE A 55 -1.79 -3.87 -13.47
C ILE A 55 -3.13 -4.16 -14.13
N ALA A 56 -4.09 -3.24 -14.07
CA ALA A 56 -5.42 -3.39 -14.66
C ALA A 56 -5.35 -3.58 -16.18
N GLU A 57 -4.54 -2.78 -16.87
CA GLU A 57 -4.29 -2.94 -18.30
C GLU A 57 -3.70 -4.33 -18.62
N ARG A 58 -2.70 -4.76 -17.82
CA ARG A 58 -2.04 -6.05 -18.01
C ARG A 58 -2.97 -7.24 -17.82
N LEU A 59 -3.88 -7.15 -16.85
CA LEU A 59 -4.85 -8.19 -16.53
C LEU A 59 -6.18 -8.02 -17.32
N ARG A 60 -6.37 -6.91 -18.02
CA ARG A 60 -7.62 -6.51 -18.72
C ARG A 60 -8.82 -6.45 -17.78
N LEU A 61 -8.63 -5.81 -16.63
CA LEU A 61 -9.62 -5.67 -15.57
C LEU A 61 -10.08 -4.23 -15.40
N PRO A 62 -11.29 -4.01 -14.88
CA PRO A 62 -11.74 -2.69 -14.42
C PRO A 62 -10.78 -2.08 -13.40
N PHE A 63 -10.64 -0.76 -13.45
CA PHE A 63 -9.80 0.02 -12.55
C PHE A 63 -10.57 1.19 -11.95
N ALA A 64 -10.41 1.42 -10.66
CA ALA A 64 -10.95 2.59 -9.97
C ALA A 64 -10.00 3.08 -8.87
N THR A 65 -10.12 4.34 -8.48
CA THR A 65 -9.50 4.86 -7.26
C THR A 65 -10.53 4.91 -6.13
N VAL A 66 -10.08 4.65 -4.90
CA VAL A 66 -10.91 4.63 -3.70
C VAL A 66 -10.30 5.55 -2.65
N ASP A 67 -11.14 6.42 -2.10
CA ASP A 67 -10.74 7.28 -0.99
C ASP A 67 -10.45 6.45 0.26
N GLY A 68 -9.56 6.95 1.10
CA GLY A 68 -9.16 6.23 2.32
C GLY A 68 -7.98 5.27 2.13
N LEU A 69 -7.62 4.89 0.91
CA LEU A 69 -6.47 4.01 0.62
C LEU A 69 -5.11 4.74 0.56
N HIS A 70 -5.05 6.05 0.84
CA HIS A 70 -3.81 6.82 0.79
C HIS A 70 -2.85 6.45 1.93
N GLU A 71 -1.57 6.79 1.74
CA GLU A 71 -0.50 6.56 2.72
C GLU A 71 -0.80 7.30 4.04
N HIS A 72 -0.11 6.92 5.12
CA HIS A 72 -0.08 7.73 6.35
C HIS A 72 0.12 9.20 6.02
N ASP A 73 -0.78 10.07 6.51
CA ASP A 73 -0.78 11.48 6.13
C ASP A 73 0.39 12.24 6.78
N ARG A 74 1.43 12.41 5.99
CA ARG A 74 2.64 13.16 6.33
C ARG A 74 2.92 14.33 5.41
N ARG A 75 1.87 14.85 4.75
CA ARG A 75 1.99 15.97 3.81
C ARG A 75 2.62 17.21 4.43
N ALA A 76 2.34 17.47 5.71
CA ALA A 76 2.90 18.60 6.45
C ALA A 76 4.32 18.36 7.00
N ALA A 77 4.86 17.15 6.93
CA ALA A 77 6.15 16.80 7.56
C ALA A 77 7.38 17.25 6.77
N GLY A 78 7.21 17.66 5.50
CA GLY A 78 8.31 18.00 4.61
C GLY A 78 9.19 16.78 4.24
N PHE A 79 10.24 17.04 3.46
CA PHE A 79 11.23 16.02 3.11
C PHE A 79 12.10 15.67 4.33
N ARG A 80 12.40 14.39 4.49
CA ARG A 80 13.31 13.88 5.52
C ARG A 80 14.43 13.08 4.86
N SER A 81 15.64 13.17 5.43
CA SER A 81 16.72 12.26 5.01
C SER A 81 16.32 10.80 5.29
N PRO A 82 16.93 9.81 4.61
CA PRO A 82 16.61 8.39 4.83
C PRO A 82 16.69 7.97 6.30
N ASP A 83 17.73 8.39 7.01
CA ASP A 83 17.93 8.06 8.44
C ASP A 83 16.86 8.70 9.34
N ALA A 84 16.55 9.98 9.10
CA ALA A 84 15.51 10.70 9.84
C ALA A 84 14.12 10.11 9.55
N PHE A 85 13.88 9.67 8.32
CA PHE A 85 12.65 9.00 7.94
C PHE A 85 12.54 7.63 8.63
N ALA A 86 13.60 6.81 8.61
CA ALA A 86 13.62 5.52 9.29
C ALA A 86 13.41 5.67 10.82
N ALA A 87 14.00 6.70 11.45
CA ALA A 87 13.75 7.00 12.86
C ALA A 87 12.28 7.35 13.10
N SER A 88 11.68 8.20 12.25
CA SER A 88 10.26 8.58 12.35
C SER A 88 9.32 7.39 12.18
N MET A 89 9.67 6.44 11.30
CA MET A 89 8.88 5.23 11.11
C MET A 89 8.93 4.30 12.32
N ARG A 90 10.12 4.12 12.92
CA ARG A 90 10.25 3.36 14.20
C ARG A 90 9.39 3.98 15.30
N ASP A 91 9.42 5.31 15.41
CA ASP A 91 8.64 6.03 16.41
C ASP A 91 7.13 5.91 16.16
N LEU A 92 6.70 6.00 14.91
CA LEU A 92 5.31 5.81 14.50
C LEU A 92 4.75 4.42 14.89
N PHE A 93 5.52 3.37 14.65
CA PHE A 93 5.10 2.00 15.00
C PHE A 93 5.18 1.74 16.51
N ALA A 94 6.10 2.39 17.22
CA ALA A 94 6.26 2.25 18.68
C ALA A 94 5.16 3.01 19.45
N HIS A 95 4.60 4.08 18.89
CA HIS A 95 3.60 4.94 19.53
C HIS A 95 2.38 5.13 18.63
N PRO A 96 1.60 4.05 18.35
CA PRO A 96 0.58 4.06 17.30
C PRO A 96 -0.55 5.08 17.52
N ASP A 97 -0.84 5.47 18.76
CA ASP A 97 -1.87 6.44 19.10
C ASP A 97 -1.40 7.89 19.08
N ALA A 98 -0.08 8.11 19.01
CA ALA A 98 0.49 9.44 18.97
C ALA A 98 0.68 9.94 17.54
N VAL A 99 0.51 11.26 17.33
CA VAL A 99 0.92 11.93 16.09
C VAL A 99 2.39 12.27 16.20
N VAL A 100 3.26 11.35 15.78
CA VAL A 100 4.72 11.51 15.89
C VAL A 100 5.33 12.28 14.73
N PHE A 101 4.76 12.15 13.54
CA PHE A 101 5.05 13.02 12.40
C PHE A 101 3.88 12.98 11.39
N GLY A 102 3.68 14.08 10.68
CA GLY A 102 2.52 14.21 9.78
C GLY A 102 1.29 14.76 10.49
N SER A 103 0.11 14.36 10.03
CA SER A 103 -1.17 14.93 10.46
C SER A 103 -2.11 13.90 11.11
N GLU A 104 -1.74 12.63 11.12
CA GLU A 104 -2.50 11.55 11.76
C GLU A 104 -1.59 10.59 12.54
N SER A 105 -2.16 9.85 13.48
CA SER A 105 -1.50 8.74 14.16
C SER A 105 -1.54 7.46 13.32
N ALA A 106 -0.70 6.47 13.64
CA ALA A 106 -0.77 5.15 13.00
C ALA A 106 -2.14 4.49 13.19
N SER A 107 -2.73 4.60 14.38
CA SER A 107 -4.07 4.08 14.68
C SER A 107 -5.16 4.75 13.84
N ALA A 108 -5.09 6.07 13.63
CA ALA A 108 -6.04 6.79 12.78
C ALA A 108 -5.88 6.38 11.30
N ALA A 109 -4.63 6.27 10.81
CA ALA A 109 -4.34 5.80 9.46
C ALA A 109 -4.86 4.38 9.23
N LEU A 110 -4.65 3.47 10.20
CA LEU A 110 -5.18 2.12 10.17
C LEU A 110 -6.71 2.10 10.11
N ALA A 111 -7.40 2.84 10.98
CA ALA A 111 -8.85 2.86 11.01
C ALA A 111 -9.46 3.36 9.70
N ARG A 112 -8.90 4.43 9.14
CA ARG A 112 -9.29 4.96 7.83
C ARG A 112 -9.08 3.92 6.72
N PHE A 113 -7.90 3.31 6.68
CA PHE A 113 -7.54 2.33 5.65
C PHE A 113 -8.40 1.07 5.74
N ALA A 114 -8.61 0.53 6.95
CA ALA A 114 -9.47 -0.63 7.19
C ALA A 114 -10.90 -0.37 6.70
N THR A 115 -11.49 0.79 7.05
CA THR A 115 -12.83 1.17 6.57
C THR A 115 -12.90 1.17 5.03
N ALA A 116 -11.87 1.69 4.35
CA ALA A 116 -11.85 1.71 2.89
C ALA A 116 -11.70 0.30 2.29
N VAL A 117 -10.86 -0.57 2.89
CA VAL A 117 -10.73 -1.97 2.47
C VAL A 117 -12.03 -2.72 2.70
N ASP A 118 -12.66 -2.61 3.87
CA ASP A 118 -13.92 -3.27 4.20
C ASP A 118 -15.03 -2.87 3.21
N GLN A 119 -15.11 -1.60 2.84
CA GLN A 119 -16.04 -1.13 1.81
C GLN A 119 -15.77 -1.80 0.47
N VAL A 120 -14.51 -1.85 0.02
CA VAL A 120 -14.13 -2.48 -1.25
C VAL A 120 -14.49 -3.96 -1.27
N VAL A 121 -14.17 -4.70 -0.19
CA VAL A 121 -14.41 -6.16 -0.16
C VAL A 121 -15.86 -6.53 0.07
N SER A 122 -16.65 -5.69 0.77
CA SER A 122 -18.09 -5.93 0.98
C SER A 122 -18.91 -5.88 -0.31
N GLU A 123 -18.42 -5.19 -1.32
CA GLU A 123 -19.06 -5.08 -2.64
C GLU A 123 -18.68 -6.24 -3.58
N GLU A 124 -17.73 -7.10 -3.18
CA GLU A 124 -17.17 -8.14 -4.03
C GLU A 124 -17.38 -9.54 -3.49
N THR A 125 -17.58 -10.48 -4.40
CA THR A 125 -17.69 -11.92 -4.11
C THR A 125 -16.48 -12.71 -4.65
N SER A 126 -15.53 -12.01 -5.24
CA SER A 126 -14.34 -12.56 -5.90
C SER A 126 -13.09 -11.83 -5.45
N ASP A 127 -11.92 -12.30 -5.83
CA ASP A 127 -10.65 -11.65 -5.52
C ASP A 127 -10.62 -10.20 -6.04
N VAL A 128 -10.05 -9.31 -5.26
CA VAL A 128 -9.80 -7.93 -5.62
C VAL A 128 -8.34 -7.56 -5.32
N VAL A 129 -7.73 -6.77 -6.18
CA VAL A 129 -6.40 -6.22 -5.93
C VAL A 129 -6.53 -4.79 -5.43
N VAL A 130 -6.02 -4.55 -4.22
CA VAL A 130 -5.94 -3.22 -3.61
C VAL A 130 -4.51 -2.70 -3.71
N VAL A 131 -4.29 -1.63 -4.46
CA VAL A 131 -2.98 -1.00 -4.65
C VAL A 131 -2.86 0.22 -3.73
N SER A 132 -1.92 0.14 -2.79
CA SER A 132 -1.75 1.16 -1.78
C SER A 132 -0.26 1.36 -1.42
N HIS A 133 0.06 1.60 -0.16
CA HIS A 133 1.35 2.08 0.31
C HIS A 133 1.84 1.27 1.51
N GLY A 134 3.16 1.25 1.68
CA GLY A 134 3.81 0.36 2.64
C GLY A 134 3.36 0.52 4.08
N THR A 135 3.19 1.77 4.57
CA THR A 135 2.86 1.99 5.99
C THR A 135 1.45 1.49 6.32
N VAL A 136 0.44 1.94 5.58
CA VAL A 136 -0.97 1.56 5.86
C VAL A 136 -1.24 0.09 5.58
N MET A 137 -0.59 -0.51 4.56
CA MET A 137 -0.66 -1.95 4.30
C MET A 137 -0.07 -2.75 5.47
N SER A 138 1.11 -2.37 5.98
CA SER A 138 1.75 -3.06 7.10
C SER A 138 0.93 -2.96 8.39
N LEU A 139 0.36 -1.80 8.68
CA LEU A 139 -0.55 -1.61 9.82
C LEU A 139 -1.80 -2.49 9.68
N PHE A 140 -2.42 -2.52 8.50
CA PHE A 140 -3.63 -3.29 8.24
C PHE A 140 -3.38 -4.79 8.37
N VAL A 141 -2.34 -5.32 7.73
CA VAL A 141 -2.00 -6.74 7.79
C VAL A 141 -1.67 -7.14 9.24
N ALA A 142 -0.91 -6.33 9.96
CA ALA A 142 -0.54 -6.60 11.35
C ALA A 142 -1.75 -6.57 12.30
N SER A 143 -2.77 -5.76 12.01
CA SER A 143 -3.97 -5.68 12.85
C SER A 143 -4.81 -6.96 12.84
N SER A 144 -4.73 -7.73 11.76
CA SER A 144 -5.50 -8.96 11.55
C SER A 144 -4.67 -10.23 11.72
N ALA A 145 -3.35 -10.12 11.51
CA ALA A 145 -2.40 -11.23 11.63
C ALA A 145 -1.46 -11.00 12.82
N ARG A 146 -0.90 -12.10 13.35
CA ARG A 146 0.09 -12.02 14.45
C ARG A 146 1.49 -11.73 13.89
N VAL A 147 1.63 -10.58 13.23
CA VAL A 147 2.92 -10.09 12.69
C VAL A 147 3.19 -8.69 13.21
N ASP A 148 4.45 -8.33 13.32
CA ASP A 148 4.84 -6.96 13.68
C ASP A 148 4.77 -6.05 12.45
N ALA A 149 4.08 -4.91 12.57
CA ALA A 149 3.90 -3.97 11.47
C ALA A 149 5.22 -3.33 11.01
N SER A 150 6.14 -3.05 11.95
CA SER A 150 7.45 -2.47 11.65
C SER A 150 8.35 -3.47 10.91
N GLU A 151 8.34 -4.74 11.35
CA GLU A 151 9.09 -5.81 10.67
C GLU A 151 8.54 -6.05 9.26
N LEU A 152 7.22 -6.13 9.10
CA LEU A 152 6.59 -6.28 7.79
C LEU A 152 6.94 -5.09 6.87
N TRP A 153 6.81 -3.87 7.37
CA TRP A 153 7.17 -2.67 6.62
C TRP A 153 8.62 -2.67 6.17
N ALA A 154 9.54 -3.14 7.02
CA ALA A 154 10.97 -3.15 6.72
C ALA A 154 11.36 -4.15 5.62
N VAL A 155 10.61 -5.25 5.45
CA VAL A 155 10.89 -6.27 4.44
C VAL A 155 10.17 -6.04 3.11
N LEU A 156 9.05 -5.29 3.10
CA LEU A 156 8.31 -5.02 1.87
C LEU A 156 9.07 -4.06 0.95
N GLY A 157 9.53 -4.59 -0.18
CA GLY A 157 10.14 -3.82 -1.27
C GLY A 157 9.08 -3.18 -2.19
N LEU A 158 9.54 -2.65 -3.33
CA LEU A 158 8.68 -2.02 -4.32
C LEU A 158 9.00 -2.55 -5.73
N PRO A 159 8.04 -3.25 -6.38
CA PRO A 159 6.74 -3.64 -5.86
C PRO A 159 6.80 -4.90 -5.00
N SER A 160 5.82 -5.04 -4.12
CA SER A 160 5.58 -6.20 -3.27
C SER A 160 4.09 -6.43 -3.14
N TYR A 161 3.66 -7.59 -2.64
CA TYR A 161 2.25 -7.79 -2.28
C TYR A 161 2.08 -8.74 -1.09
N VAL A 162 0.93 -8.62 -0.43
CA VAL A 162 0.45 -9.56 0.57
C VAL A 162 -0.91 -10.08 0.11
N SER A 163 -1.09 -11.38 0.08
CA SER A 163 -2.37 -12.03 -0.20
C SER A 163 -3.04 -12.41 1.11
N LEU A 164 -4.28 -12.01 1.25
CA LEU A 164 -5.11 -12.25 2.43
C LEU A 164 -6.35 -13.06 2.06
N GLU A 165 -6.70 -14.03 2.90
CA GLU A 165 -7.95 -14.76 2.79
C GLU A 165 -9.02 -14.13 3.69
N LEU A 166 -10.19 -13.85 3.12
CA LEU A 166 -11.35 -13.31 3.83
C LEU A 166 -12.21 -14.43 4.43
N PRO A 167 -12.99 -14.14 5.49
CA PRO A 167 -13.15 -12.83 6.13
C PRO A 167 -12.09 -12.48 7.17
N ASP A 168 -11.27 -13.43 7.61
CA ASP A 168 -10.40 -13.29 8.77
C ASP A 168 -9.08 -12.57 8.45
N HIS A 169 -8.89 -12.09 7.22
CA HIS A 169 -7.66 -11.46 6.73
C HIS A 169 -6.41 -12.31 7.01
N ARG A 170 -6.55 -13.64 6.91
CA ARG A 170 -5.43 -14.56 7.13
C ARG A 170 -4.40 -14.43 6.02
N ILE A 171 -3.14 -14.23 6.39
CA ILE A 171 -2.05 -14.17 5.40
C ILE A 171 -1.93 -15.52 4.68
N VAL A 172 -2.03 -15.49 3.37
CA VAL A 172 -1.79 -16.63 2.48
C VAL A 172 -0.36 -16.58 1.94
N GLU A 173 0.08 -15.42 1.47
CA GLU A 173 1.41 -15.24 0.89
C GLU A 173 1.91 -13.81 1.14
N VAL A 174 3.22 -13.68 1.39
CA VAL A 174 3.94 -12.41 1.39
C VAL A 174 5.04 -12.49 0.34
N VAL A 175 4.97 -11.65 -0.67
CA VAL A 175 6.02 -11.51 -1.68
C VAL A 175 6.68 -10.15 -1.48
N ALA A 176 7.84 -10.19 -0.86
CA ALA A 176 8.56 -8.98 -0.42
C ALA A 176 9.15 -8.18 -1.59
N THR A 177 9.41 -8.80 -2.73
CA THR A 177 9.99 -8.16 -3.93
C THR A 177 9.59 -8.92 -5.19
N ILE A 178 9.30 -8.17 -6.27
CA ILE A 178 9.02 -8.69 -7.62
C ILE A 178 10.24 -8.43 -8.50
#